data_a8799881a597360a747608c9d31f2418
#
_entry.id   a8799881a597360a747608c9d31f2418
#
_cell.length_a   1.000
_cell.length_b   1.000
_cell.length_c   1.000
_cell.angle_alpha   90.00
_cell.angle_beta   90.00
_cell.angle_gamma   90.00
#
_symmetry.space_group_name_H-M   'P 1'
#
loop_
_entity.id
_entity.type
_entity.pdbx_description
1 polymer ?
#
loop_
_entity_poly.entity_id
_entity_poly.type
_entity_poly.pdbx_seq_one_letter_code
_entity_poly.pdbx_strand_id
1 'polypeptide(L)'
;MLFRSISVIGIIMAGWSSNNKWSLYGAMRSAAQIVSYEIPVALSIVSVIMLTGTLSMQGIISYQDGTTLGILPNWILFNNPFSFIAFFIFFISGVAEVNRTPFDIPEAESELVAGFHTEYSGMRWAFFFLSEYANMLIISGVAAVAFLGGWHSPIPGFLESPGWGLFWFISKIGMLIFIMMWFRWTFPRSEEHTSELQSRT
;
A
#
# COMPACT_ATOMS: atom_id res chain seq x y z
N MET A 1 -2.19 -4.78 13.21
CA MET A 1 -3.19 -5.73 12.68
C MET A 1 -4.62 -5.37 13.10
N LEU A 2 -4.97 -5.19 14.37
CA LEU A 2 -6.34 -4.88 14.82
C LEU A 2 -7.02 -3.69 14.07
N PHE A 3 -6.29 -2.62 13.77
CA PHE A 3 -6.86 -1.48 13.05
C PHE A 3 -7.30 -1.79 11.62
N ARG A 4 -6.61 -2.68 10.92
CA ARG A 4 -6.94 -3.07 9.55
C ARG A 4 -8.16 -3.99 9.50
N SER A 5 -8.29 -4.90 10.45
CA SER A 5 -9.50 -5.73 10.58
C SER A 5 -10.76 -4.89 10.79
N ILE A 6 -10.65 -3.72 11.43
CA ILE A 6 -11.77 -2.78 11.59
C ILE A 6 -12.18 -2.17 10.24
N SER A 7 -11.22 -1.85 9.36
CA SER A 7 -11.55 -1.33 8.02
C SER A 7 -12.30 -2.33 7.15
N VAL A 8 -11.95 -3.62 7.26
CA VAL A 8 -12.68 -4.71 6.58
C VAL A 8 -14.13 -4.78 7.04
N ILE A 9 -14.36 -4.70 8.37
CA ILE A 9 -15.71 -4.66 8.93
C ILE A 9 -16.48 -3.44 8.40
N GLY A 10 -15.81 -2.28 8.34
CA GLY A 10 -16.41 -1.05 7.80
C GLY A 10 -16.89 -1.19 6.35
N ILE A 11 -16.09 -1.84 5.49
CA ILE A 11 -16.43 -2.09 4.09
C ILE A 11 -17.63 -3.06 3.97
N ILE A 12 -17.62 -4.15 4.76
CA ILE A 12 -18.72 -5.11 4.77
C ILE A 12 -20.03 -4.43 5.25
N MET A 13 -19.94 -3.61 6.30
CA MET A 13 -21.11 -2.85 6.78
C MET A 13 -21.60 -1.83 5.75
N ALA A 14 -20.71 -1.19 5.00
CA ALA A 14 -21.08 -0.27 3.94
C ALA A 14 -21.86 -0.99 2.82
N GLY A 15 -21.37 -2.15 2.38
CA GLY A 15 -22.07 -2.97 1.41
C GLY A 15 -23.44 -3.49 1.90
N TRP A 16 -23.50 -3.88 3.17
CA TRP A 16 -24.77 -4.33 3.77
C TRP A 16 -25.80 -3.21 3.88
N SER A 17 -25.38 -2.02 4.32
CA SER A 17 -26.29 -0.88 4.51
C SER A 17 -26.86 -0.31 3.21
N SER A 18 -26.21 -0.56 2.08
CA SER A 18 -26.69 -0.17 0.74
C SER A 18 -27.93 -0.91 0.30
N ASN A 19 -28.31 -2.01 0.97
CA ASN A 19 -29.46 -2.86 0.63
C ASN A 19 -29.53 -3.27 -0.86
N ASN A 20 -28.37 -3.36 -1.51
CA ASN A 20 -28.22 -3.73 -2.91
C ASN A 20 -27.32 -4.97 -3.00
N LYS A 21 -27.77 -6.01 -3.73
CA LYS A 21 -27.02 -7.25 -3.89
C LYS A 21 -25.63 -7.04 -4.52
N TRP A 22 -25.54 -6.14 -5.50
CA TRP A 22 -24.28 -5.86 -6.19
C TRP A 22 -23.28 -5.15 -5.30
N SER A 23 -23.74 -4.21 -4.48
CA SER A 23 -22.93 -3.54 -3.48
C SER A 23 -22.41 -4.50 -2.40
N LEU A 24 -23.23 -5.45 -1.97
CA LEU A 24 -22.82 -6.49 -1.03
C LEU A 24 -21.74 -7.41 -1.65
N TYR A 25 -21.89 -7.82 -2.91
CA TYR A 25 -20.86 -8.61 -3.60
C TYR A 25 -19.54 -7.84 -3.75
N GLY A 26 -19.58 -6.55 -4.10
CA GLY A 26 -18.40 -5.69 -4.14
C GLY A 26 -17.69 -5.59 -2.80
N ALA A 27 -18.44 -5.40 -1.72
CA ALA A 27 -17.90 -5.36 -0.35
C ALA A 27 -17.23 -6.69 0.05
N MET A 28 -17.84 -7.82 -0.27
CA MET A 28 -17.27 -9.14 0.02
C MET A 28 -16.00 -9.41 -0.78
N ARG A 29 -15.93 -9.03 -2.06
CA ARG A 29 -14.72 -9.12 -2.87
C ARG A 29 -13.59 -8.25 -2.30
N SER A 30 -13.89 -7.00 -1.93
CA SER A 30 -12.92 -6.09 -1.31
C SER A 30 -12.40 -6.64 0.02
N ALA A 31 -13.29 -7.12 0.88
CA ALA A 31 -12.93 -7.71 2.15
C ALA A 31 -12.02 -8.94 1.98
N ALA A 32 -12.35 -9.84 1.06
CA ALA A 32 -11.54 -11.03 0.77
C ALA A 32 -10.15 -10.65 0.24
N GLN A 33 -10.07 -9.65 -0.63
CA GLN A 33 -8.80 -9.14 -1.15
C GLN A 33 -7.92 -8.58 -0.04
N ILE A 34 -8.44 -7.67 0.79
CA ILE A 34 -7.67 -7.05 1.89
C ILE A 34 -7.14 -8.12 2.83
N VAL A 35 -7.97 -9.06 3.28
CA VAL A 35 -7.57 -10.14 4.18
C VAL A 35 -6.49 -11.03 3.55
N SER A 36 -6.59 -11.35 2.26
CA SER A 36 -5.62 -12.18 1.56
C SER A 36 -4.26 -11.52 1.44
N TYR A 37 -4.22 -10.22 1.16
CA TYR A 37 -2.97 -9.47 1.00
C TYR A 37 -2.38 -8.97 2.33
N GLU A 38 -3.12 -8.99 3.42
CA GLU A 38 -2.59 -8.72 4.76
C GLU A 38 -1.51 -9.74 5.18
N ILE A 39 -1.64 -11.02 4.75
CA ILE A 39 -0.68 -12.08 5.08
C ILE A 39 0.72 -11.79 4.50
N PRO A 40 0.91 -11.58 3.19
CA PRO A 40 2.23 -11.27 2.63
C PRO A 40 2.79 -9.93 3.12
N VAL A 41 1.96 -8.93 3.38
CA VAL A 41 2.39 -7.67 4.03
C VAL A 41 2.97 -7.95 5.41
N ALA A 42 2.27 -8.74 6.23
CA ALA A 42 2.73 -9.10 7.56
C ALA A 42 4.04 -9.91 7.53
N LEU A 43 4.15 -10.90 6.64
CA LEU A 43 5.36 -11.72 6.50
C LEU A 43 6.57 -10.90 6.07
N SER A 44 6.39 -9.94 5.16
CA SER A 44 7.48 -9.04 4.74
C SER A 44 7.96 -8.13 5.88
N ILE A 45 7.05 -7.63 6.74
CA ILE A 45 7.43 -6.87 7.93
C ILE A 45 8.13 -7.76 8.97
N VAL A 46 7.65 -9.00 9.16
CA VAL A 46 8.30 -9.96 10.06
C VAL A 46 9.74 -10.23 9.62
N SER A 47 10.03 -10.32 8.32
CA SER A 47 11.41 -10.47 7.83
C SER A 47 12.31 -9.31 8.24
N VAL A 48 11.80 -8.07 8.22
CA VAL A 48 12.52 -6.88 8.69
C VAL A 48 12.76 -6.96 10.21
N ILE A 49 11.74 -7.35 10.98
CA ILE A 49 11.85 -7.50 12.44
C ILE A 49 12.87 -8.57 12.80
N MET A 50 12.93 -9.68 12.08
CA MET A 50 13.92 -10.72 12.30
C MET A 50 15.36 -10.25 12.06
N LEU A 51 15.56 -9.36 11.09
CA LEU A 51 16.89 -8.77 10.82
C LEU A 51 17.30 -7.74 11.87
N THR A 52 16.36 -6.92 12.32
CA THR A 52 16.63 -5.83 13.26
C THR A 52 16.58 -6.27 14.72
N GLY A 53 15.91 -7.38 15.03
CA GLY A 53 15.72 -7.90 16.39
C GLY A 53 14.84 -7.03 17.28
N THR A 54 14.13 -6.05 16.74
CA THR A 54 13.34 -5.07 17.51
C THR A 54 11.99 -4.80 16.85
N LEU A 55 10.95 -4.63 17.66
CA LEU A 55 9.62 -4.21 17.23
C LEU A 55 9.44 -2.68 17.24
N SER A 56 10.40 -1.95 17.81
CA SER A 56 10.34 -0.49 17.85
C SER A 56 10.66 0.10 16.48
N MET A 57 9.77 0.95 15.94
CA MET A 57 10.03 1.66 14.69
C MET A 57 11.31 2.51 14.77
N GLN A 58 11.54 3.14 15.92
CA GLN A 58 12.77 3.90 16.16
C GLN A 58 14.01 3.01 16.16
N GLY A 59 13.91 1.80 16.74
CA GLY A 59 14.99 0.80 16.70
C GLY A 59 15.28 0.30 15.28
N ILE A 60 14.24 0.11 14.45
CA ILE A 60 14.39 -0.27 13.03
C ILE A 60 15.11 0.84 12.25
N ILE A 61 14.78 2.11 12.51
CA ILE A 61 15.46 3.24 11.86
C ILE A 61 16.90 3.37 12.33
N SER A 62 17.16 3.24 13.64
CA SER A 62 18.53 3.30 14.17
C SER A 62 19.42 2.14 13.70
N TYR A 63 18.85 0.96 13.41
CA TYR A 63 19.58 -0.14 12.76
C TYR A 63 20.05 0.22 11.35
N GLN A 64 19.30 1.06 10.65
CA GLN A 64 19.59 1.54 9.29
C GLN A 64 20.50 2.78 9.26
N ASP A 65 21.00 3.21 10.42
CA ASP A 65 21.95 4.31 10.49
C ASP A 65 23.33 3.87 9.97
N GLY A 66 24.04 4.81 9.33
CA GLY A 66 25.37 4.56 8.77
C GLY A 66 25.38 4.24 7.28
N THR A 67 26.55 3.79 6.81
CA THR A 67 26.80 3.49 5.39
C THR A 67 27.31 2.08 5.19
N THR A 68 26.78 1.40 4.20
CA THR A 68 27.30 0.12 3.72
C THR A 68 28.28 0.40 2.58
N LEU A 69 29.52 -0.15 2.65
CA LEU A 69 30.58 0.04 1.65
C LEU A 69 31.00 1.51 1.43
N GLY A 70 30.67 2.44 2.35
CA GLY A 70 31.11 3.84 2.28
C GLY A 70 30.40 4.73 1.25
N ILE A 71 29.54 4.19 0.40
CA ILE A 71 28.86 4.93 -0.69
C ILE A 71 27.34 4.80 -0.58
N LEU A 72 26.83 3.63 -0.22
CA LEU A 72 25.40 3.35 -0.14
C LEU A 72 24.89 3.52 1.29
N PRO A 73 23.69 4.09 1.47
CA PRO A 73 23.05 4.12 2.78
C PRO A 73 22.78 2.69 3.26
N ASN A 74 22.90 2.46 4.57
CA ASN A 74 22.68 1.16 5.18
C ASN A 74 21.17 0.82 5.28
N TRP A 75 20.45 0.98 4.18
CA TRP A 75 19.03 0.63 4.15
C TRP A 75 18.86 -0.89 4.12
N ILE A 76 17.86 -1.38 4.83
CA ILE A 76 17.52 -2.81 4.83
C ILE A 76 17.30 -3.30 3.40
N LEU A 77 16.77 -2.46 2.53
CA LEU A 77 16.55 -2.75 1.11
C LEU A 77 17.82 -3.29 0.41
N PHE A 78 19.00 -2.72 0.70
CA PHE A 78 20.27 -3.07 0.05
C PHE A 78 21.16 -4.01 0.86
N ASN A 79 20.79 -4.27 2.12
CA ASN A 79 21.62 -5.06 3.03
C ASN A 79 21.67 -6.54 2.64
N ASN A 80 20.55 -7.10 2.20
CA ASN A 80 20.42 -8.49 1.82
C ASN A 80 19.53 -8.68 0.58
N PRO A 81 19.80 -9.64 -0.31
CA PRO A 81 18.94 -9.94 -1.47
C PRO A 81 17.52 -10.36 -1.06
N PHE A 82 17.39 -11.03 0.09
CA PHE A 82 16.08 -11.40 0.63
C PHE A 82 15.24 -10.18 1.06
N SER A 83 15.89 -9.15 1.61
CA SER A 83 15.22 -7.91 1.99
C SER A 83 14.71 -7.13 0.76
N PHE A 84 15.45 -7.21 -0.34
CA PHE A 84 15.04 -6.64 -1.61
C PHE A 84 13.75 -7.31 -2.12
N ILE A 85 13.70 -8.65 -2.11
CA ILE A 85 12.50 -9.41 -2.49
C ILE A 85 11.34 -9.09 -1.53
N ALA A 86 11.60 -9.04 -0.22
CA ALA A 86 10.60 -8.71 0.78
C ALA A 86 9.99 -7.31 0.58
N PHE A 87 10.79 -6.33 0.15
CA PHE A 87 10.29 -5.00 -0.20
C PHE A 87 9.32 -5.04 -1.38
N PHE A 88 9.64 -5.79 -2.45
CA PHE A 88 8.74 -5.92 -3.60
C PHE A 88 7.44 -6.64 -3.22
N ILE A 89 7.53 -7.70 -2.42
CA ILE A 89 6.33 -8.39 -1.90
C ILE A 89 5.48 -7.43 -1.07
N PHE A 90 6.11 -6.67 -0.17
CA PHE A 90 5.43 -5.65 0.63
C PHE A 90 4.74 -4.61 -0.25
N PHE A 91 5.47 -4.08 -1.24
CA PHE A 91 4.97 -3.00 -2.08
C PHE A 91 3.80 -3.44 -2.96
N ILE A 92 3.93 -4.59 -3.66
CA ILE A 92 2.87 -5.14 -4.51
C ILE A 92 1.63 -5.49 -3.67
N SER A 93 1.83 -6.15 -2.52
CA SER A 93 0.74 -6.48 -1.62
C SER A 93 0.07 -5.24 -1.03
N GLY A 94 0.86 -4.18 -0.74
CA GLY A 94 0.36 -2.90 -0.29
C GLY A 94 -0.50 -2.19 -1.34
N VAL A 95 -0.11 -2.23 -2.62
CA VAL A 95 -0.94 -1.70 -3.71
C VAL A 95 -2.26 -2.47 -3.80
N ALA A 96 -2.22 -3.79 -3.69
CA ALA A 96 -3.42 -4.64 -3.71
C ALA A 96 -4.34 -4.41 -2.50
N GLU A 97 -3.76 -4.14 -1.32
CA GLU A 97 -4.51 -3.84 -0.09
C GLU A 97 -5.26 -2.50 -0.16
N VAL A 98 -4.71 -1.53 -0.91
CA VAL A 98 -5.37 -0.22 -1.15
C VAL A 98 -6.41 -0.30 -2.25
N ASN A 99 -6.68 -1.47 -2.84
CA ASN A 99 -7.61 -1.67 -3.97
C ASN A 99 -7.28 -0.75 -5.17
N ARG A 100 -5.98 -0.54 -5.44
CA ARG A 100 -5.55 0.27 -6.60
C ARG A 100 -5.23 -0.60 -7.81
N THR A 101 -5.46 -0.05 -8.99
CA THR A 101 -5.07 -0.67 -10.26
C THR A 101 -3.59 -1.11 -10.21
N PRO A 102 -3.25 -2.36 -10.57
CA PRO A 102 -4.05 -3.34 -11.34
C PRO A 102 -4.97 -4.25 -10.50
N PHE A 103 -5.07 -4.08 -9.20
CA PHE A 103 -5.82 -4.94 -8.28
C PHE A 103 -7.19 -4.35 -7.89
N ASP A 104 -7.80 -3.57 -8.77
CA ASP A 104 -9.07 -2.86 -8.58
C ASP A 104 -10.29 -3.76 -8.92
N ILE A 105 -10.26 -4.99 -8.42
CA ILE A 105 -11.30 -6.00 -8.67
C ILE A 105 -12.66 -5.63 -8.03
N PRO A 106 -12.72 -4.98 -6.84
CA PRO A 106 -13.98 -4.64 -6.20
C PRO A 106 -14.78 -3.53 -6.87
N GLU A 107 -14.12 -2.67 -7.65
CA GLU A 107 -14.70 -1.53 -8.36
C GLU A 107 -14.92 -1.80 -9.85
N ALA A 108 -14.92 -3.07 -10.27
CA ALA A 108 -15.15 -3.46 -11.65
C ALA A 108 -16.50 -2.90 -12.16
N GLU A 109 -16.45 -1.75 -12.83
CA GLU A 109 -17.63 -1.01 -13.33
C GLU A 109 -18.48 -1.85 -14.28
N SER A 110 -17.84 -2.76 -15.03
CA SER A 110 -18.51 -3.66 -15.97
C SER A 110 -19.38 -4.72 -15.28
N GLU A 111 -19.04 -5.13 -14.03
CA GLU A 111 -19.72 -6.20 -13.33
C GLU A 111 -20.58 -5.72 -12.14
N LEU A 112 -20.14 -4.69 -11.42
CA LEU A 112 -20.66 -4.29 -10.12
C LEU A 112 -21.09 -2.82 -10.05
N VAL A 113 -21.16 -2.13 -11.17
CA VAL A 113 -21.53 -0.70 -11.34
C VAL A 113 -20.51 0.25 -10.67
N ALA A 114 -20.38 0.24 -9.35
CA ALA A 114 -19.37 0.99 -8.59
C ALA A 114 -19.00 0.26 -7.27
N GLY A 115 -19.15 -1.06 -7.24
CA GLY A 115 -18.83 -1.86 -6.07
C GLY A 115 -19.66 -1.46 -4.84
N PHE A 116 -19.00 -1.38 -3.66
CA PHE A 116 -19.66 -1.04 -2.41
C PHE A 116 -20.05 0.45 -2.29
N HIS A 117 -19.60 1.33 -3.21
CA HIS A 117 -19.91 2.77 -3.21
C HIS A 117 -21.19 3.11 -3.97
N THR A 118 -21.86 2.16 -4.62
CA THR A 118 -22.94 2.40 -5.58
C THR A 118 -24.07 3.30 -5.04
N GLU A 119 -24.44 3.16 -3.79
CA GLU A 119 -25.55 3.90 -3.16
C GLU A 119 -25.07 5.14 -2.38
N TYR A 120 -23.75 5.37 -2.32
CA TYR A 120 -23.19 6.49 -1.58
C TYR A 120 -22.94 7.69 -2.49
N SER A 121 -23.42 8.88 -2.06
CA SER A 121 -23.24 10.14 -2.78
C SER A 121 -22.79 11.26 -1.86
N GLY A 122 -22.27 12.34 -2.43
CA GLY A 122 -21.88 13.55 -1.71
C GLY A 122 -20.75 13.28 -0.69
N MET A 123 -20.90 13.84 0.53
CA MET A 123 -19.88 13.74 1.58
C MET A 123 -19.59 12.31 2.04
N ARG A 124 -20.57 11.43 2.01
CA ARG A 124 -20.36 10.02 2.42
C ARG A 124 -19.42 9.30 1.45
N TRP A 125 -19.58 9.52 0.17
CA TRP A 125 -18.66 8.99 -0.85
C TRP A 125 -17.24 9.59 -0.70
N ALA A 126 -17.15 10.90 -0.41
CA ALA A 126 -15.87 11.58 -0.22
C ALA A 126 -15.06 10.99 0.95
N PHE A 127 -15.71 10.54 2.03
CA PHE A 127 -15.00 9.89 3.15
C PHE A 127 -14.39 8.55 2.78
N PHE A 128 -15.04 7.74 1.94
CA PHE A 128 -14.43 6.49 1.43
C PHE A 128 -13.19 6.79 0.61
N PHE A 129 -13.28 7.77 -0.28
CA PHE A 129 -12.16 8.20 -1.11
C PHE A 129 -11.00 8.76 -0.29
N LEU A 130 -11.29 9.57 0.73
CA LEU A 130 -10.29 10.08 1.66
C LEU A 130 -9.61 8.94 2.43
N SER A 131 -10.36 7.94 2.88
CA SER A 131 -9.85 6.76 3.57
C SER A 131 -8.86 5.97 2.70
N GLU A 132 -9.13 5.84 1.42
CA GLU A 132 -8.27 5.16 0.46
C GLU A 132 -6.91 5.86 0.30
N TYR A 133 -6.91 7.19 0.14
CA TYR A 133 -5.67 7.96 0.09
C TYR A 133 -4.91 7.95 1.42
N ALA A 134 -5.62 7.96 2.55
CA ALA A 134 -5.00 7.83 3.86
C ALA A 134 -4.30 6.46 4.01
N ASN A 135 -4.90 5.38 3.52
CA ASN A 135 -4.26 4.06 3.50
C ASN A 135 -3.00 4.03 2.63
N MET A 136 -3.01 4.67 1.45
CA MET A 136 -1.81 4.81 0.61
C MET A 136 -0.67 5.50 1.38
N LEU A 137 -0.98 6.58 2.09
CA LEU A 137 -0.01 7.31 2.92
C LEU A 137 0.56 6.43 4.03
N ILE A 138 -0.27 5.67 4.72
CA ILE A 138 0.14 4.78 5.82
C ILE A 138 1.05 3.67 5.30
N ILE A 139 0.68 2.98 4.21
CA ILE A 139 1.49 1.90 3.63
C ILE A 139 2.84 2.44 3.16
N SER A 140 2.85 3.58 2.46
CA SER A 140 4.09 4.23 2.02
C SER A 140 4.96 4.68 3.21
N GLY A 141 4.34 5.16 4.29
CA GLY A 141 5.04 5.52 5.53
C GLY A 141 5.70 4.32 6.21
N VAL A 142 4.97 3.21 6.31
CA VAL A 142 5.52 1.95 6.86
C VAL A 142 6.66 1.44 5.98
N ALA A 143 6.53 1.45 4.64
CA ALA A 143 7.58 1.08 3.71
C ALA A 143 8.84 1.95 3.88
N ALA A 144 8.67 3.27 4.03
CA ALA A 144 9.77 4.20 4.22
C ALA A 144 10.53 3.93 5.53
N VAL A 145 9.83 3.60 6.62
CA VAL A 145 10.44 3.25 7.91
C VAL A 145 11.11 1.89 7.85
N ALA A 146 10.43 0.88 7.33
CA ALA A 146 10.89 -0.51 7.37
C ALA A 146 12.07 -0.78 6.43
N PHE A 147 12.08 -0.20 5.23
CA PHE A 147 13.03 -0.56 4.18
C PHE A 147 13.96 0.56 3.74
N LEU A 148 13.52 1.84 3.83
CA LEU A 148 14.23 2.99 3.29
C LEU A 148 14.88 3.89 4.35
N GLY A 149 15.03 3.41 5.58
CA GLY A 149 15.73 4.13 6.64
C GLY A 149 15.00 5.34 7.22
N GLY A 150 13.67 5.41 7.08
CA GLY A 150 12.86 6.46 7.68
C GLY A 150 13.35 7.88 7.33
N TRP A 151 13.78 8.64 8.34
CA TRP A 151 14.22 10.03 8.18
C TRP A 151 15.70 10.21 7.80
N HIS A 152 16.50 9.12 7.70
CA HIS A 152 17.88 9.23 7.27
C HIS A 152 18.00 9.67 5.82
N SER A 153 19.06 10.47 5.52
CA SER A 153 19.30 10.93 4.16
C SER A 153 19.64 9.76 3.22
N PRO A 154 19.23 9.80 1.96
CA PRO A 154 19.63 8.80 0.97
C PRO A 154 21.09 8.94 0.54
N ILE A 155 21.68 10.11 0.74
CA ILE A 155 23.07 10.41 0.40
C ILE A 155 23.84 10.69 1.70
N PRO A 156 24.82 9.86 2.06
CA PRO A 156 25.61 10.04 3.27
C PRO A 156 26.31 11.41 3.28
N GLY A 157 26.21 12.13 4.40
CA GLY A 157 26.83 13.44 4.55
C GLY A 157 26.08 14.62 3.94
N PHE A 158 24.95 14.40 3.27
CA PHE A 158 24.16 15.48 2.67
C PHE A 158 22.90 15.77 3.50
N LEU A 159 22.83 16.97 4.10
CA LEU A 159 21.67 17.45 4.88
C LEU A 159 21.24 16.49 6.01
N GLU A 160 22.18 16.05 6.85
CA GLU A 160 21.94 15.18 8.01
C GLU A 160 21.45 15.93 9.26
N SER A 161 21.25 17.24 9.19
CA SER A 161 20.72 18.01 10.32
C SER A 161 19.32 17.53 10.71
N PRO A 162 18.98 17.50 12.01
CA PRO A 162 17.69 16.98 12.50
C PRO A 162 16.45 17.62 11.85
N GLY A 163 16.55 18.86 11.40
CA GLY A 163 15.48 19.56 10.70
C GLY A 163 15.16 19.01 9.31
N TRP A 164 16.14 18.40 8.64
CA TRP A 164 15.95 17.84 7.30
C TRP A 164 15.40 16.42 7.30
N GLY A 165 15.41 15.73 8.44
CA GLY A 165 14.88 14.38 8.56
C GLY A 165 13.41 14.29 8.17
N LEU A 166 12.58 15.27 8.55
CA LEU A 166 11.17 15.33 8.14
C LEU A 166 11.03 15.48 6.61
N PHE A 167 11.86 16.30 5.99
CA PHE A 167 11.86 16.49 4.54
C PHE A 167 12.20 15.18 3.81
N TRP A 168 13.22 14.46 4.26
CA TRP A 168 13.60 13.18 3.66
C TRP A 168 12.52 12.12 3.84
N PHE A 169 11.88 12.08 5.00
CA PHE A 169 10.78 11.16 5.25
C PHE A 169 9.60 11.42 4.33
N ILE A 170 9.15 12.67 4.21
CA ILE A 170 8.05 13.06 3.31
C ILE A 170 8.41 12.81 1.85
N SER A 171 9.67 13.08 1.45
CA SER A 171 10.14 12.84 0.09
C SER A 171 10.09 11.36 -0.29
N LYS A 172 10.50 10.43 0.62
CA LYS A 172 10.42 8.99 0.40
C LYS A 172 8.97 8.51 0.29
N ILE A 173 8.08 8.99 1.16
CA ILE A 173 6.65 8.70 1.08
C ILE A 173 6.09 9.19 -0.25
N GLY A 174 6.38 10.43 -0.63
CA GLY A 174 5.94 11.02 -1.89
C GLY A 174 6.43 10.23 -3.11
N MET A 175 7.68 9.76 -3.09
CA MET A 175 8.24 8.91 -4.14
C MET A 175 7.49 7.57 -4.25
N LEU A 176 7.19 6.91 -3.13
CA LEU A 176 6.46 5.64 -3.15
C LEU A 176 5.02 5.83 -3.63
N ILE A 177 4.34 6.90 -3.20
CA ILE A 177 3.00 7.24 -3.69
C ILE A 177 3.04 7.54 -5.18
N PHE A 178 4.05 8.29 -5.64
CA PHE A 178 4.23 8.57 -7.06
C PHE A 178 4.38 7.28 -7.89
N ILE A 179 5.15 6.30 -7.41
CA ILE A 179 5.29 5.00 -8.07
C ILE A 179 3.95 4.24 -8.09
N MET A 180 3.18 4.25 -6.99
CA MET A 180 1.83 3.66 -6.94
C MET A 180 0.88 4.32 -7.96
N MET A 181 0.93 5.65 -8.05
CA MET A 181 0.13 6.39 -9.03
C MET A 181 0.61 6.12 -10.47
N TRP A 182 1.91 5.98 -10.68
CA TRP A 182 2.47 5.63 -11.98
C TRP A 182 2.02 4.24 -12.45
N PHE A 183 1.97 3.26 -11.56
CA PHE A 183 1.41 1.93 -11.88
C PHE A 183 -0.03 2.03 -12.38
N ARG A 184 -0.86 2.87 -11.75
CA ARG A 184 -2.22 3.12 -12.20
C ARG A 184 -2.33 3.60 -13.65
N TRP A 185 -1.38 4.43 -14.09
CA TRP A 185 -1.38 4.98 -15.45
C TRP A 185 -0.73 4.06 -16.49
N THR A 186 0.15 3.17 -16.05
CA THR A 186 0.95 2.32 -16.95
C THR A 186 0.29 0.97 -17.21
N PHE A 187 -0.38 0.40 -16.21
CA PHE A 187 -1.06 -0.89 -16.36
C PHE A 187 -2.49 -0.68 -16.86
N PRO A 188 -2.83 -1.14 -18.08
CA PRO A 188 -4.20 -1.11 -18.56
C PRO A 188 -5.09 -2.04 -17.72
N ARG A 189 -6.34 -1.67 -17.51
CA ARG A 189 -7.35 -2.58 -16.96
C ARG A 189 -7.47 -3.79 -17.88
N SER A 190 -7.31 -4.99 -17.33
CA SER A 190 -7.41 -6.24 -18.11
C SER A 190 -8.80 -6.49 -18.70
N GLU A 191 -9.80 -5.71 -18.33
CA GLU A 191 -11.20 -5.87 -18.74
C GLU A 191 -11.49 -5.33 -20.15
N GLU A 192 -10.76 -4.32 -20.65
CA GLU A 192 -10.99 -3.77 -21.99
C GLU A 192 -10.70 -4.80 -23.09
N HIS A 193 -9.73 -5.68 -22.89
CA HIS A 193 -9.38 -6.70 -23.89
C HIS A 193 -10.36 -7.86 -23.99
N THR A 194 -11.04 -8.21 -22.91
CA THR A 194 -12.02 -9.31 -22.92
C THR A 194 -13.35 -8.89 -23.56
N SER A 195 -13.76 -7.64 -23.42
CA SER A 195 -14.99 -7.12 -24.05
C SER A 195 -14.83 -6.97 -25.57
N GLU A 196 -13.67 -6.59 -26.08
CA GLU A 196 -13.40 -6.52 -27.52
C GLU A 196 -13.35 -7.90 -28.18
N LEU A 197 -12.87 -8.93 -27.50
CA LEU A 197 -12.87 -10.30 -28.02
C LEU A 197 -14.26 -10.91 -28.03
N GLN A 198 -15.11 -10.60 -27.05
CA GLN A 198 -16.50 -11.04 -27.00
C GLN A 198 -17.39 -10.32 -28.02
N SER A 199 -17.09 -9.10 -28.41
CA SER A 199 -17.84 -8.37 -29.44
C SER A 199 -17.55 -8.82 -30.87
N ARG A 200 -16.48 -9.63 -31.08
CA ARG A 200 -16.07 -10.15 -32.39
C ARG A 200 -16.51 -11.60 -32.67
N THR A 201 -17.15 -12.26 -31.71
CA THR A 201 -17.76 -13.59 -31.88
C THR A 201 -19.26 -13.48 -31.93
#